data_82b65528be584369b676a0dc1948e451
#
_entry.id   82b65528be584369b676a0dc1948e451
#
_cell.length_a   1.000
_cell.length_b   1.000
_cell.length_c   1.000
_cell.angle_alpha   90.00
_cell.angle_beta   90.00
_cell.angle_gamma   90.00
#
_symmetry.space_group_name_H-M   'P 1'
#
loop_
_entity.id
_entity.type
_entity.pdbx_description
1 polymer ?
#
loop_
_entity_poly.entity_id
_entity_poly.type
_entity_poly.pdbx_seq_one_letter_code
_entity_poly.pdbx_strand_id
1 'polypeptide(L)'
;RICLVGSEMCIRDRDFIDYYGKNIVNESKIIDGVLEFLKWSKQNDISLAVCTNKQEHLAIDLLKKIKIFDYFEYVAGSNTFDYCKPDPRHLTSVIEILQGDIKKSLMIGDSETDSAAANSANLPFILLEDGYTDKKVSEIPHDHLVTNFQGIEKIVSKYLNT
;
A
#
# COMPACT_ATOMS: atom_id res chain seq x y z
N ARG A 1 -5.25 -11.84 3.34
CA ARG A 1 -5.35 -10.82 2.29
C ARG A 1 -4.55 -9.59 2.68
N ILE A 2 -3.74 -9.08 1.82
CA ILE A 2 -2.71 -8.06 2.06
C ILE A 2 -3.11 -6.75 1.39
N CYS A 3 -2.92 -5.63 2.10
CA CYS A 3 -2.96 -4.29 1.51
C CYS A 3 -1.55 -3.80 1.22
N LEU A 4 -1.24 -3.50 -0.02
CA LEU A 4 -0.04 -2.78 -0.43
C LEU A 4 -0.34 -1.30 -0.60
N VAL A 5 0.57 -0.45 -0.18
CA VAL A 5 0.36 1.00 -0.19
C VAL A 5 1.48 1.72 -0.89
N GLY A 6 1.09 2.75 -1.65
CA GLY A 6 2.01 3.79 -2.04
C GLY A 6 1.71 5.06 -1.25
N SER A 7 2.74 5.73 -0.79
CA SER A 7 2.65 7.02 -0.10
C SER A 7 2.15 8.12 -1.03
N GLU A 8 1.45 9.09 -0.53
CA GLU A 8 1.63 10.51 -0.80
C GLU A 8 0.54 11.42 -0.26
N MET A 9 0.93 12.62 0.01
CA MET A 9 0.27 13.78 0.56
C MET A 9 -1.08 14.15 -0.11
N CYS A 10 -2.09 14.51 0.68
CA CYS A 10 -3.30 15.19 0.21
C CYS A 10 -2.94 16.55 -0.38
N ILE A 11 -2.89 16.65 -1.71
CA ILE A 11 -2.69 17.93 -2.40
C ILE A 11 -4.03 18.43 -2.91
N ARG A 12 -4.39 19.63 -2.49
CA ARG A 12 -5.68 20.29 -2.80
C ARG A 12 -5.73 21.07 -4.12
N ASP A 13 -4.70 20.98 -4.97
CA ASP A 13 -4.63 21.82 -6.16
C ASP A 13 -4.78 21.01 -7.46
N ARG A 14 -5.83 21.31 -8.23
CA ARG A 14 -6.17 20.63 -9.49
C ARG A 14 -5.05 20.70 -10.52
N ASP A 15 -4.36 21.82 -10.60
CA ASP A 15 -3.30 22.05 -11.58
C ASP A 15 -2.04 21.21 -11.28
N PHE A 16 -1.78 20.99 -9.99
CA PHE A 16 -0.71 20.11 -9.52
C PHE A 16 -1.04 18.63 -9.78
N ILE A 17 -2.29 18.24 -9.61
CA ILE A 17 -2.77 16.87 -9.89
C ILE A 17 -2.62 16.55 -11.38
N ASP A 18 -2.94 17.48 -12.30
CA ASP A 18 -2.81 17.29 -13.74
C ASP A 18 -1.33 17.21 -14.17
N TYR A 19 -0.45 18.02 -13.59
CA TYR A 19 0.98 17.96 -13.82
C TYR A 19 1.59 16.65 -13.34
N TYR A 20 1.21 16.21 -12.15
CA TYR A 20 1.65 14.95 -11.53
C TYR A 20 1.20 13.75 -12.36
N GLY A 21 -0.06 13.73 -12.79
CA GLY A 21 -0.62 12.67 -13.62
C GLY A 21 0.10 12.49 -14.96
N LYS A 22 0.64 13.56 -15.55
CA LYS A 22 1.38 13.52 -16.83
C LYS A 22 2.84 13.10 -16.67
N ASN A 23 3.48 13.36 -15.53
CA ASN A 23 4.92 13.17 -15.31
C ASN A 23 5.27 11.99 -14.39
N ILE A 24 4.30 11.41 -13.70
CA ILE A 24 4.50 10.37 -12.68
C ILE A 24 5.22 9.11 -13.21
N VAL A 25 5.07 8.80 -14.50
CA VAL A 25 5.67 7.60 -15.12
C VAL A 25 7.18 7.74 -15.32
N ASN A 26 7.68 8.96 -15.52
CA ASN A 26 9.10 9.18 -15.78
C ASN A 26 9.96 9.04 -14.52
N GLU A 27 9.37 9.14 -13.33
CA GLU A 27 10.07 9.10 -12.05
C GLU A 27 9.75 7.85 -11.22
N SER A 28 8.66 7.13 -11.56
CA SER A 28 8.24 5.93 -10.82
C SER A 28 9.01 4.70 -11.29
N LYS A 29 9.88 4.17 -10.43
CA LYS A 29 10.52 2.86 -10.61
C LYS A 29 9.79 1.82 -9.76
N ILE A 30 9.65 0.62 -10.30
CA ILE A 30 9.19 -0.53 -9.50
C ILE A 30 10.32 -0.91 -8.54
N ILE A 31 10.00 -1.01 -7.25
CA ILE A 31 10.95 -1.43 -6.21
C ILE A 31 11.37 -2.89 -6.48
N ASP A 32 12.63 -3.20 -6.22
CA ASP A 32 13.18 -4.54 -6.42
C ASP A 32 12.39 -5.60 -5.62
N GLY A 33 12.06 -6.70 -6.29
CA GLY A 33 11.29 -7.81 -5.71
C GLY A 33 9.77 -7.67 -5.77
N VAL A 34 9.22 -6.50 -6.15
CA VAL A 34 7.75 -6.30 -6.21
C VAL A 34 7.09 -7.27 -7.19
N LEU A 35 7.61 -7.43 -8.40
CA LEU A 35 6.99 -8.32 -9.40
C LEU A 35 7.01 -9.78 -8.97
N GLU A 36 8.08 -10.23 -8.35
CA GLU A 36 8.22 -11.57 -7.78
C GLU A 36 7.21 -11.79 -6.66
N PHE A 37 7.08 -10.82 -5.76
CA PHE A 37 6.10 -10.84 -4.68
C PHE A 37 4.66 -10.86 -5.19
N LEU A 38 4.31 -10.03 -6.17
CA LEU A 38 2.97 -10.01 -6.78
C LEU A 38 2.61 -11.36 -7.41
N LYS A 39 3.55 -11.97 -8.15
CA LYS A 39 3.38 -13.31 -8.75
C LYS A 39 3.22 -14.38 -7.67
N TRP A 40 4.06 -14.35 -6.66
CA TRP A 40 3.99 -15.27 -5.53
C TRP A 40 2.64 -15.14 -4.80
N SER A 41 2.16 -13.93 -4.54
CA SER A 41 0.87 -13.69 -3.91
C SER A 41 -0.28 -14.31 -4.71
N LYS A 42 -0.28 -14.12 -6.04
CA LYS A 42 -1.28 -14.69 -6.92
C LYS A 42 -1.25 -16.23 -6.93
N GLN A 43 -0.06 -16.84 -6.90
CA GLN A 43 0.12 -18.30 -6.86
C GLN A 43 -0.34 -18.93 -5.54
N ASN A 44 -0.41 -18.13 -4.47
CA ASN A 44 -0.81 -18.59 -3.13
C ASN A 44 -2.21 -18.09 -2.73
N ASP A 45 -3.02 -17.64 -3.70
CA ASP A 45 -4.39 -17.16 -3.51
C ASP A 45 -4.49 -16.03 -2.45
N ILE A 46 -3.46 -15.16 -2.40
CA ILE A 46 -3.42 -14.01 -1.52
C ILE A 46 -4.04 -12.81 -2.24
N SER A 47 -5.12 -12.27 -1.70
CA SER A 47 -5.75 -11.07 -2.22
C SER A 47 -4.91 -9.83 -1.91
N LEU A 48 -4.67 -9.02 -2.94
CA LEU A 48 -3.92 -7.78 -2.85
C LEU A 48 -4.82 -6.59 -3.11
N ALA A 49 -4.65 -5.53 -2.33
CA ALA A 49 -5.28 -4.24 -2.56
C ALA A 49 -4.29 -3.10 -2.39
N VAL A 50 -4.57 -2.00 -3.06
CA VAL A 50 -3.86 -0.73 -2.87
C VAL A 50 -4.72 0.21 -2.03
N CYS A 51 -4.12 0.76 -0.96
CA CYS A 51 -4.72 1.80 -0.12
C CYS A 51 -3.79 3.02 -0.13
N THR A 52 -4.15 4.07 -0.85
CA THR A 52 -3.29 5.24 -1.06
C THR A 52 -4.02 6.55 -0.76
N ASN A 53 -3.28 7.57 -0.31
CA ASN A 53 -3.80 8.93 -0.21
C ASN A 53 -3.76 9.70 -1.56
N LYS A 54 -3.26 9.06 -2.61
CA LYS A 54 -3.44 9.54 -3.98
C LYS A 54 -4.90 9.35 -4.42
N GLN A 55 -5.40 10.20 -5.32
CA GLN A 55 -6.74 10.00 -5.88
C GLN A 55 -6.83 8.65 -6.62
N GLU A 56 -7.96 7.96 -6.50
CA GLU A 56 -8.16 6.60 -7.02
C GLU A 56 -7.81 6.48 -8.51
N HIS A 57 -8.34 7.37 -9.35
CA HIS A 57 -8.08 7.32 -10.80
C HIS A 57 -6.59 7.47 -11.14
N LEU A 58 -5.83 8.30 -10.40
CA LEU A 58 -4.39 8.49 -10.59
C LEU A 58 -3.61 7.25 -10.16
N ALA A 59 -4.03 6.60 -9.07
CA ALA A 59 -3.45 5.34 -8.63
C ALA A 59 -3.68 4.22 -9.66
N ILE A 60 -4.90 4.09 -10.16
CA ILE A 60 -5.26 3.11 -11.20
C ILE A 60 -4.45 3.35 -12.49
N ASP A 61 -4.36 4.60 -12.94
CA ASP A 61 -3.61 4.95 -14.15
C ASP A 61 -2.12 4.62 -14.01
N LEU A 62 -1.53 4.89 -12.83
CA LEU A 62 -0.15 4.53 -12.54
C LEU A 62 0.05 3.02 -12.62
N LEU A 63 -0.78 2.24 -11.89
CA LEU A 63 -0.70 0.78 -11.85
C LEU A 63 -0.83 0.14 -13.24
N LYS A 64 -1.72 0.68 -14.08
CA LYS A 64 -1.88 0.24 -15.49
C LYS A 64 -0.65 0.57 -16.33
N LYS A 65 -0.09 1.78 -16.19
CA LYS A 65 1.11 2.20 -16.93
C LYS A 65 2.34 1.36 -16.60
N ILE A 66 2.51 0.98 -15.34
CA ILE A 66 3.60 0.09 -14.91
C ILE A 66 3.24 -1.40 -15.01
N LYS A 67 2.04 -1.72 -15.55
CA LYS A 67 1.57 -3.08 -15.89
C LYS A 67 1.46 -4.05 -14.70
N ILE A 68 1.08 -3.54 -13.54
CA ILE A 68 0.83 -4.37 -12.33
C ILE A 68 -0.60 -4.28 -11.81
N PHE A 69 -1.48 -3.54 -12.49
CA PHE A 69 -2.87 -3.35 -12.06
C PHE A 69 -3.62 -4.67 -11.85
N ASP A 70 -3.43 -5.65 -12.73
CA ASP A 70 -4.16 -6.94 -12.73
C ASP A 70 -3.77 -7.87 -11.55
N TYR A 71 -2.81 -7.48 -10.73
CA TYR A 71 -2.48 -8.19 -9.50
C TYR A 71 -3.35 -7.75 -8.31
N PHE A 72 -4.02 -6.61 -8.40
CA PHE A 72 -4.80 -6.04 -7.31
C PHE A 72 -6.29 -6.27 -7.53
N GLU A 73 -6.98 -6.76 -6.51
CA GLU A 73 -8.43 -6.96 -6.53
C GLU A 73 -9.19 -5.68 -6.22
N TYR A 74 -8.54 -4.73 -5.53
CA TYR A 74 -9.15 -3.45 -5.19
C TYR A 74 -8.10 -2.32 -5.11
N VAL A 75 -8.52 -1.11 -5.46
CA VAL A 75 -7.71 0.11 -5.34
C VAL A 75 -8.56 1.15 -4.63
N ALA A 76 -8.13 1.55 -3.43
CA ALA A 76 -8.74 2.63 -2.67
C ALA A 76 -7.82 3.85 -2.66
N GLY A 77 -8.28 4.93 -3.25
CA GLY A 77 -7.65 6.23 -3.21
C GLY A 77 -8.20 7.11 -2.09
N SER A 78 -7.70 8.34 -1.98
CA SER A 78 -8.14 9.31 -0.98
C SER A 78 -9.61 9.73 -1.11
N ASN A 79 -10.20 9.52 -2.28
CA ASN A 79 -11.58 9.89 -2.62
C ASN A 79 -12.51 8.68 -2.82
N THR A 80 -12.05 7.47 -2.52
CA THR A 80 -12.87 6.24 -2.59
C THR A 80 -13.89 6.19 -1.46
N PHE A 81 -13.50 6.67 -0.29
CA PHE A 81 -14.35 6.78 0.90
C PHE A 81 -14.36 8.23 1.40
N ASP A 82 -15.22 8.53 2.38
CA ASP A 82 -15.23 9.83 3.08
C ASP A 82 -14.07 10.01 4.06
N TYR A 83 -13.18 9.03 4.12
CA TYR A 83 -11.99 8.97 4.97
C TYR A 83 -10.81 8.37 4.22
N CYS A 84 -9.60 8.77 4.61
CA CYS A 84 -8.33 8.25 4.08
C CYS A 84 -7.32 8.08 5.21
N LYS A 85 -6.19 7.43 4.94
CA LYS A 85 -5.12 7.26 5.94
C LYS A 85 -4.69 8.63 6.51
N PRO A 86 -4.49 8.74 7.81
CA PRO A 86 -4.27 7.71 8.83
C PRO A 86 -5.53 7.09 9.45
N ASP A 87 -6.74 7.40 8.97
CA ASP A 87 -7.96 6.78 9.48
C ASP A 87 -7.94 5.26 9.22
N PRO A 88 -8.05 4.39 10.26
CA PRO A 88 -7.99 2.94 10.11
C PRO A 88 -9.10 2.37 9.22
N ARG A 89 -10.23 3.09 9.12
CA ARG A 89 -11.37 2.67 8.30
C ARG A 89 -10.99 2.54 6.83
N HIS A 90 -10.01 3.30 6.34
CA HIS A 90 -9.52 3.15 4.98
C HIS A 90 -8.99 1.74 4.69
N LEU A 91 -8.33 1.10 5.67
CA LEU A 91 -7.82 -0.26 5.56
C LEU A 91 -8.92 -1.30 5.84
N THR A 92 -9.67 -1.12 6.93
CA THR A 92 -10.67 -2.10 7.36
C THR A 92 -11.83 -2.22 6.37
N SER A 93 -12.26 -1.10 5.75
CA SER A 93 -13.28 -1.15 4.68
C SER A 93 -12.82 -1.89 3.44
N VAL A 94 -11.55 -1.77 3.04
CA VAL A 94 -11.00 -2.54 1.92
C VAL A 94 -10.94 -4.03 2.27
N ILE A 95 -10.52 -4.39 3.47
CA ILE A 95 -10.52 -5.79 3.93
C ILE A 95 -11.94 -6.36 3.90
N GLU A 96 -12.93 -5.60 4.36
CA GLU A 96 -14.34 -5.99 4.36
C GLU A 96 -14.89 -6.17 2.94
N ILE A 97 -14.64 -5.24 2.03
CA ILE A 97 -15.03 -5.33 0.60
C ILE A 97 -14.47 -6.59 -0.04
N LEU A 98 -13.23 -6.93 0.27
CA LEU A 98 -12.59 -8.14 -0.23
C LEU A 98 -12.99 -9.41 0.54
N GLN A 99 -13.90 -9.31 1.51
CA GLN A 99 -14.30 -10.41 2.39
C GLN A 99 -13.08 -11.07 3.08
N GLY A 100 -12.09 -10.24 3.42
CA GLY A 100 -10.85 -10.66 4.06
C GLY A 100 -11.03 -10.90 5.56
N ASP A 101 -10.14 -11.72 6.12
CA ASP A 101 -10.01 -11.86 7.57
C ASP A 101 -8.98 -10.85 8.08
N ILE A 102 -9.39 -9.95 8.97
CA ILE A 102 -8.51 -8.93 9.55
C ILE A 102 -7.32 -9.56 10.28
N LYS A 103 -7.49 -10.73 10.90
CA LYS A 103 -6.43 -11.45 11.59
C LYS A 103 -5.37 -12.03 10.64
N LYS A 104 -5.75 -12.22 9.37
CA LYS A 104 -4.88 -12.70 8.29
C LYS A 104 -4.57 -11.61 7.28
N SER A 105 -4.66 -10.36 7.69
CA SER A 105 -4.34 -9.19 6.87
C SER A 105 -3.16 -8.45 7.47
N LEU A 106 -2.39 -7.80 6.63
CA LEU A 106 -1.28 -6.94 7.04
C LEU A 106 -1.15 -5.75 6.09
N MET A 107 -0.45 -4.74 6.55
CA MET A 107 -0.15 -3.54 5.79
C MET A 107 1.34 -3.50 5.43
N ILE A 108 1.65 -3.15 4.18
CA ILE A 108 3.00 -2.79 3.75
C ILE A 108 2.94 -1.33 3.31
N GLY A 109 3.83 -0.51 3.82
CA GLY A 109 3.85 0.92 3.51
C GLY A 109 5.20 1.55 3.80
N ASP A 110 5.32 2.83 3.50
CA ASP A 110 6.57 3.58 3.56
C ASP A 110 6.47 4.87 4.36
N SER A 111 5.33 5.13 4.99
CA SER A 111 5.07 6.40 5.68
C SER A 111 4.53 6.21 7.11
N GLU A 112 4.65 7.27 7.89
CA GLU A 112 4.01 7.36 9.21
C GLU A 112 2.48 7.28 9.14
N THR A 113 1.89 7.76 8.05
CA THR A 113 0.44 7.72 7.80
C THR A 113 -0.04 6.27 7.63
N ASP A 114 0.77 5.45 6.98
CA ASP A 114 0.51 4.02 6.81
C ASP A 114 0.61 3.27 8.14
N SER A 115 1.69 3.55 8.88
CA SER A 115 1.92 3.02 10.21
C SER A 115 0.78 3.36 11.17
N ALA A 116 0.35 4.63 11.20
CA ALA A 116 -0.74 5.08 12.06
C ALA A 116 -2.06 4.39 11.72
N ALA A 117 -2.40 4.26 10.42
CA ALA A 117 -3.60 3.57 9.98
C ALA A 117 -3.57 2.08 10.35
N ALA A 118 -2.45 1.39 10.08
CA ALA A 118 -2.29 -0.02 10.40
C ALA A 118 -2.36 -0.28 11.91
N ASN A 119 -1.65 0.53 12.71
CA ASN A 119 -1.63 0.42 14.16
C ASN A 119 -3.04 0.61 14.76
N SER A 120 -3.76 1.64 14.29
CA SER A 120 -5.13 1.92 14.74
C SER A 120 -6.13 0.84 14.29
N ALA A 121 -5.84 0.12 13.21
CA ALA A 121 -6.62 -1.03 12.74
C ALA A 121 -6.19 -2.36 13.38
N ASN A 122 -5.18 -2.36 14.25
CA ASN A 122 -4.54 -3.57 14.81
C ASN A 122 -4.03 -4.54 13.73
N LEU A 123 -3.50 -4.00 12.64
CA LEU A 123 -2.86 -4.76 11.57
C LEU A 123 -1.34 -4.78 11.75
N PRO A 124 -0.68 -5.93 11.53
CA PRO A 124 0.78 -5.95 11.39
C PRO A 124 1.23 -5.01 10.28
N PHE A 125 2.33 -4.29 10.52
CA PHE A 125 2.87 -3.31 9.59
C PHE A 125 4.32 -3.61 9.21
N ILE A 126 4.55 -3.72 7.89
CA ILE A 126 5.89 -3.84 7.31
C ILE A 126 6.25 -2.47 6.73
N LEU A 127 7.30 -1.86 7.27
CA LEU A 127 7.82 -0.56 6.81
C LEU A 127 8.88 -0.75 5.74
N LEU A 128 8.75 -0.03 4.61
CA LEU A 128 9.79 0.13 3.60
C LEU A 128 10.68 1.32 3.98
N GLU A 129 12.00 1.09 4.04
CA GLU A 129 12.97 2.04 4.59
C GLU A 129 13.13 3.33 3.76
N ASP A 130 13.09 3.21 2.43
CA ASP A 130 13.34 4.33 1.51
C ASP A 130 12.05 5.07 1.11
N GLY A 131 11.09 5.21 2.03
CA GLY A 131 9.81 5.87 1.78
C GLY A 131 9.87 7.39 1.82
N TYR A 132 8.79 8.01 1.35
CA TYR A 132 8.57 9.46 1.40
C TYR A 132 8.10 9.88 2.80
N THR A 133 9.03 9.96 3.75
CA THR A 133 8.74 10.44 5.10
C THR A 133 9.85 11.37 5.58
N ASP A 134 9.47 12.46 6.26
CA ASP A 134 10.41 13.37 6.92
C ASP A 134 10.90 12.83 8.27
N LYS A 135 10.27 11.76 8.78
CA LYS A 135 10.63 11.13 10.04
C LYS A 135 11.71 10.08 9.85
N LYS A 136 12.53 9.93 10.85
CA LYS A 136 13.48 8.82 10.90
C LYS A 136 12.71 7.49 11.01
N VAL A 137 13.17 6.47 10.29
CA VAL A 137 12.59 5.12 10.32
C VAL A 137 12.40 4.60 11.77
N SER A 138 13.34 4.91 12.67
CA SER A 138 13.27 4.54 14.10
C SER A 138 12.13 5.21 14.87
N GLU A 139 11.52 6.25 14.32
CA GLU A 139 10.40 6.99 14.93
C GLU A 139 9.03 6.52 14.41
N ILE A 140 9.01 5.65 13.41
CA ILE A 140 7.79 5.10 12.80
C ILE A 140 7.55 3.71 13.39
N PRO A 141 6.44 3.47 14.15
CA PRO A 141 6.11 2.16 14.67
C PRO A 141 5.93 1.14 13.55
N HIS A 142 6.58 -0.01 13.64
CA HIS A 142 6.50 -1.11 12.66
C HIS A 142 6.81 -2.45 13.31
N ASP A 143 6.31 -3.54 12.74
CA ASP A 143 6.61 -4.91 13.15
C ASP A 143 7.85 -5.45 12.41
N HIS A 144 8.02 -5.05 11.16
CA HIS A 144 9.17 -5.40 10.32
C HIS A 144 9.64 -4.19 9.51
N LEU A 145 10.96 -4.11 9.31
CA LEU A 145 11.61 -3.14 8.44
C LEU A 145 12.26 -3.87 7.28
N VAL A 146 12.01 -3.40 6.05
CA VAL A 146 12.60 -3.94 4.83
C VAL A 146 13.06 -2.81 3.91
N THR A 147 14.14 -3.04 3.16
CA THR A 147 14.65 -2.07 2.17
C THR A 147 13.99 -2.22 0.79
N ASN A 148 13.48 -3.43 0.48
CA ASN A 148 12.82 -3.76 -0.77
C ASN A 148 11.92 -4.99 -0.57
N PHE A 149 11.33 -5.52 -1.66
CA PHE A 149 10.44 -6.67 -1.61
C PHE A 149 11.13 -8.03 -1.72
N GLN A 150 12.46 -8.10 -1.83
CA GLN A 150 13.16 -9.37 -1.92
C GLN A 150 13.04 -10.16 -0.61
N GLY A 151 12.45 -11.35 -0.68
CA GLY A 151 12.27 -12.23 0.47
C GLY A 151 11.15 -11.85 1.44
N ILE A 152 10.34 -10.82 1.11
CA ILE A 152 9.22 -10.36 1.95
C ILE A 152 8.14 -11.44 2.14
N GLU A 153 8.03 -12.37 1.18
CA GLU A 153 7.10 -13.51 1.24
C GLU A 153 7.30 -14.38 2.48
N LYS A 154 8.54 -14.47 3.00
CA LYS A 154 8.85 -15.20 4.23
C LYS A 154 8.25 -14.53 5.47
N ILE A 155 8.20 -13.20 5.47
CA ILE A 155 7.60 -12.42 6.56
C ILE A 155 6.09 -12.54 6.46
N VAL A 156 5.54 -12.32 5.27
CA VAL A 156 4.10 -12.35 4.99
C VAL A 156 3.49 -13.72 5.33
N SER A 157 4.16 -14.81 4.96
CA SER A 157 3.69 -16.18 5.24
C SER A 157 3.47 -16.46 6.73
N LYS A 158 4.19 -15.79 7.63
CA LYS A 158 4.01 -15.95 9.08
C LYS A 158 2.64 -15.47 9.54
N TYR A 159 2.12 -14.39 8.93
CA TYR A 159 0.83 -13.82 9.29
C TYR A 159 -0.36 -14.50 8.61
N LEU A 160 -0.13 -15.20 7.51
CA LEU A 160 -1.19 -15.91 6.78
C LEU A 160 -1.47 -17.31 7.34
N ASN A 161 -0.50 -17.93 8.00
CA ASN A 161 -0.58 -19.30 8.54
C ASN A 161 -1.00 -19.35 10.01
N THR A 162 -1.35 -18.21 10.60
CA THR A 162 -1.87 -18.11 11.97
C THR A 162 -3.38 -18.05 11.94
#